data_75bab31d77cc32c1eb57cccf5254c24e
#
_entry.id   75bab31d77cc32c1eb57cccf5254c24e
#
_cell.length_a   1.000
_cell.length_b   1.000
_cell.length_c   1.000
_cell.angle_alpha   90.00
_cell.angle_beta   90.00
_cell.angle_gamma   90.00
#
_symmetry.space_group_name_H-M   'P 1'
#
loop_
_entity.id
_entity.type
_entity.pdbx_description
1 polymer ?
#
loop_
_entity_poly.entity_id
_entity_poly.type
_entity_poly.pdbx_seq_one_letter_code
_entity_poly.pdbx_strand_id
1 'polypeptide(L)'
;DFYGYYNLGSGTNRPSVGNDYDKWAMNSYFLRLAYSYDNKYMATVTGRYDGSSKFGQNNKYAFFPSVGLGWMISNEDFLKDNSLISKLKLHTSYGLTGNSEIGTYKSLATVSQSNTIIGDALHVVSYLDNMPNPDLKWEKTGQWDLGFELGLFNNRLNFDISYYYKYTSDLLLDRPVPESTGYS
;
A
#
# COMPACT_ATOMS: atom_id res chain seq x y z
N ASP A 1 -34.03 14.78 -16.49
CA ASP A 1 -32.74 14.72 -15.78
C ASP A 1 -31.78 13.80 -16.53
N PHE A 2 -30.84 14.41 -17.25
CA PHE A 2 -29.88 13.66 -18.06
C PHE A 2 -28.90 12.82 -17.22
N TYR A 3 -28.61 13.26 -15.98
CA TYR A 3 -27.69 12.60 -15.05
C TYR A 3 -28.39 11.82 -13.91
N GLY A 4 -29.73 11.84 -13.86
CA GLY A 4 -30.50 11.19 -12.80
C GLY A 4 -30.10 11.67 -11.39
N TYR A 5 -30.17 10.78 -10.41
CA TYR A 5 -29.81 11.10 -9.02
C TYR A 5 -28.28 11.12 -8.76
N TYR A 6 -27.46 10.71 -9.71
CA TYR A 6 -25.99 10.65 -9.55
C TYR A 6 -25.30 12.01 -9.62
N ASN A 7 -25.97 13.05 -10.17
CA ASN A 7 -25.43 14.40 -10.21
C ASN A 7 -26.54 15.45 -10.05
N LEU A 8 -27.03 15.59 -8.82
CA LEU A 8 -28.09 16.57 -8.49
C LEU A 8 -27.60 18.01 -8.52
N GLY A 9 -26.27 18.23 -8.45
CA GLY A 9 -25.66 19.57 -8.48
C GLY A 9 -25.52 20.18 -9.88
N SER A 10 -25.79 19.43 -10.96
CA SER A 10 -25.66 19.93 -12.33
C SER A 10 -26.80 20.86 -12.80
N GLY A 11 -27.81 21.05 -11.99
CA GLY A 11 -28.93 21.95 -12.31
C GLY A 11 -28.61 23.43 -12.01
N THR A 12 -28.97 24.33 -12.95
CA THR A 12 -28.73 25.78 -12.80
C THR A 12 -29.51 26.44 -11.67
N ASN A 13 -30.61 25.84 -11.23
CA ASN A 13 -31.52 26.43 -10.25
C ASN A 13 -31.32 25.94 -8.80
N ARG A 14 -30.36 25.08 -8.53
CA ARG A 14 -30.04 24.53 -7.20
C ARG A 14 -28.57 24.46 -6.94
N PRO A 15 -27.86 25.56 -6.71
CA PRO A 15 -26.39 25.60 -6.64
C PRO A 15 -25.79 24.88 -5.42
N SER A 16 -26.61 24.50 -4.42
CA SER A 16 -26.12 23.89 -3.18
C SER A 16 -26.41 22.39 -3.04
N VAL A 17 -26.93 21.74 -4.08
CA VAL A 17 -27.21 20.30 -4.06
C VAL A 17 -26.12 19.57 -4.83
N GLY A 18 -25.32 18.79 -4.13
CA GLY A 18 -24.32 17.88 -4.68
C GLY A 18 -24.56 16.46 -4.19
N ASN A 19 -24.18 15.50 -4.98
CA ASN A 19 -24.01 14.12 -4.55
C ASN A 19 -22.70 13.59 -5.12
N ASP A 20 -22.07 12.70 -4.38
CA ASP A 20 -20.86 12.01 -4.79
C ASP A 20 -21.11 10.50 -4.78
N TYR A 21 -20.50 9.81 -5.70
CA TYR A 21 -20.55 8.36 -5.79
C TYR A 21 -19.15 7.81 -6.05
N ASP A 22 -18.66 7.06 -5.08
CA ASP A 22 -17.35 6.47 -5.13
C ASP A 22 -17.42 4.95 -5.15
N LYS A 23 -16.69 4.32 -6.07
CA LYS A 23 -16.63 2.88 -6.21
C LYS A 23 -15.22 2.44 -6.57
N TRP A 24 -14.70 1.49 -5.80
CA TRP A 24 -13.44 0.84 -6.09
C TRP A 24 -13.52 -0.67 -5.81
N ALA A 25 -12.62 -1.42 -6.39
CA ALA A 25 -12.52 -2.86 -6.20
C ALA A 25 -11.06 -3.26 -6.00
N MET A 26 -10.84 -4.26 -5.16
CA MET A 26 -9.53 -4.83 -4.89
C MET A 26 -9.61 -6.36 -4.90
N ASN A 27 -8.65 -7.01 -5.53
CA ASN A 27 -8.47 -8.45 -5.53
C ASN A 27 -7.07 -8.77 -4.99
N SER A 28 -6.99 -9.76 -4.10
CA SER A 28 -5.71 -10.18 -3.51
C SER A 28 -5.61 -11.70 -3.52
N TYR A 29 -4.50 -12.21 -4.01
CA TYR A 29 -4.13 -13.62 -3.94
C TYR A 29 -2.85 -13.75 -3.16
N PHE A 30 -2.79 -14.66 -2.19
CA PHE A 30 -1.56 -14.89 -1.45
C PHE A 30 -1.27 -16.36 -1.27
N LEU A 31 0.02 -16.68 -1.22
CA LEU A 31 0.56 -18.00 -0.89
C LEU A 31 1.66 -17.82 0.15
N ARG A 32 1.62 -18.65 1.18
CA ARG A 32 2.67 -18.71 2.20
C ARG A 32 3.13 -20.16 2.36
N LEU A 33 4.43 -20.34 2.28
CA LEU A 33 5.12 -21.60 2.58
C LEU A 33 6.01 -21.38 3.79
N ALA A 34 5.88 -22.25 4.79
CA ALA A 34 6.72 -22.23 5.98
C ALA A 34 7.34 -23.63 6.15
N TYR A 35 8.64 -23.66 6.39
CA TYR A 35 9.39 -24.86 6.60
C TYR A 35 10.23 -24.73 7.87
N SER A 36 10.26 -25.79 8.66
CA SER A 36 11.12 -25.89 9.84
C SER A 36 11.85 -27.22 9.80
N TYR A 37 13.15 -27.17 10.02
CA TYR A 37 14.01 -28.34 10.08
C TYR A 37 14.63 -28.46 11.46
N ASP A 38 14.40 -29.61 12.12
CA ASP A 38 14.95 -30.00 13.42
C ASP A 38 14.73 -28.95 14.54
N ASN A 39 13.66 -28.15 14.43
CA ASN A 39 13.42 -26.99 15.31
C ASN A 39 14.62 -26.03 15.45
N LYS A 40 15.58 -26.12 14.52
CA LYS A 40 16.79 -25.30 14.46
C LYS A 40 16.68 -24.24 13.38
N TYR A 41 16.29 -24.64 12.17
CA TYR A 41 16.25 -23.78 11.00
C TYR A 41 14.82 -23.56 10.55
N MET A 42 14.44 -22.31 10.36
CA MET A 42 13.12 -21.91 9.93
C MET A 42 13.21 -21.07 8.68
N ALA A 43 12.38 -21.34 7.69
CA ALA A 43 12.27 -20.56 6.47
C ALA A 43 10.80 -20.30 6.17
N THR A 44 10.48 -19.08 5.81
CA THR A 44 9.14 -18.69 5.35
C THR A 44 9.26 -17.91 4.06
N VAL A 45 8.46 -18.28 3.07
CA VAL A 45 8.35 -17.53 1.81
C VAL A 45 6.88 -17.18 1.63
N THR A 46 6.61 -15.93 1.32
CA THR A 46 5.25 -15.44 1.05
C THR A 46 5.25 -14.69 -0.28
N GLY A 47 4.24 -14.93 -1.10
CA GLY A 47 3.96 -14.14 -2.29
C GLY A 47 2.54 -13.62 -2.21
N ARG A 48 2.34 -12.32 -2.43
CA ARG A 48 1.03 -11.68 -2.54
C ARG A 48 0.91 -10.95 -3.86
N TYR A 49 -0.16 -11.21 -4.57
CA TYR A 49 -0.48 -10.58 -5.84
C TYR A 49 -1.76 -9.77 -5.68
N ASP A 50 -1.65 -8.47 -5.67
CA ASP A 50 -2.73 -7.53 -5.40
C ASP A 50 -3.09 -6.74 -6.66
N GLY A 51 -4.39 -6.56 -6.89
CA GLY A 51 -4.93 -5.73 -7.96
C GLY A 51 -5.94 -4.73 -7.42
N SER A 52 -5.85 -3.48 -7.85
CA SER A 52 -6.78 -2.42 -7.47
C SER A 52 -7.25 -1.62 -8.69
N SER A 53 -8.55 -1.29 -8.69
CA SER A 53 -9.14 -0.45 -9.74
C SER A 53 -8.75 1.03 -9.64
N LYS A 54 -8.08 1.44 -8.56
CA LYS A 54 -7.61 2.81 -8.36
C LYS A 54 -6.43 3.18 -9.26
N PHE A 55 -5.65 2.17 -9.67
CA PHE A 55 -4.44 2.37 -10.47
C PHE A 55 -4.71 2.40 -11.98
N GLY A 56 -3.74 2.92 -12.70
CA GLY A 56 -3.76 3.02 -14.15
C GLY A 56 -3.88 1.66 -14.83
N GLN A 57 -4.37 1.65 -16.06
CA GLN A 57 -4.65 0.42 -16.81
C GLN A 57 -3.42 -0.49 -16.92
N ASN A 58 -2.23 0.09 -16.97
CA ASN A 58 -0.97 -0.65 -17.13
C ASN A 58 -0.44 -1.24 -15.82
N ASN A 59 -0.87 -0.73 -14.65
CA ASN A 59 -0.28 -1.05 -13.34
C ASN A 59 -1.31 -1.42 -12.27
N LYS A 60 -2.46 -1.98 -12.68
CA LYS A 60 -3.51 -2.38 -11.73
C LYS A 60 -3.04 -3.44 -10.74
N TYR A 61 -2.13 -4.32 -11.17
CA TYR A 61 -1.64 -5.44 -10.38
C TYR A 61 -0.18 -5.26 -10.00
N ALA A 62 0.17 -5.69 -8.79
CA ALA A 62 1.55 -5.73 -8.32
C ALA A 62 1.82 -6.99 -7.49
N PHE A 63 3.07 -7.45 -7.51
CA PHE A 63 3.52 -8.61 -6.75
C PHE A 63 4.40 -8.18 -5.59
N PHE A 64 4.12 -8.71 -4.40
CA PHE A 64 4.77 -8.40 -3.15
C PHE A 64 5.32 -9.67 -2.51
N PRO A 65 6.56 -10.05 -2.82
CA PRO A 65 7.22 -11.18 -2.19
C PRO A 65 7.76 -10.82 -0.82
N SER A 66 7.88 -11.84 0.05
CA SER A 66 8.67 -11.75 1.26
C SER A 66 9.35 -13.08 1.58
N VAL A 67 10.50 -13.00 2.21
CA VAL A 67 11.27 -14.15 2.70
C VAL A 67 11.73 -13.87 4.12
N GLY A 68 11.61 -14.87 4.99
CA GLY A 68 12.11 -14.83 6.35
C GLY A 68 12.91 -16.10 6.67
N LEU A 69 14.01 -15.92 7.36
CA LEU A 69 14.88 -16.99 7.85
C LEU A 69 15.04 -16.86 9.35
N GLY A 70 15.04 -17.97 10.05
CA GLY A 70 15.28 -18.04 11.48
C GLY A 70 16.20 -19.19 11.83
N TRP A 71 17.08 -18.96 12.80
CA TRP A 71 17.98 -19.96 13.33
C TRP A 71 17.89 -19.97 14.86
N MET A 72 17.46 -21.12 15.40
CA MET A 72 17.41 -21.36 16.84
C MET A 72 18.76 -21.92 17.30
N ILE A 73 19.68 -21.04 17.58
CA ILE A 73 21.07 -21.38 17.93
C ILE A 73 21.10 -22.16 19.26
N SER A 74 20.19 -21.87 20.19
CA SER A 74 20.10 -22.60 21.47
C SER A 74 19.79 -24.10 21.31
N ASN A 75 19.26 -24.52 20.15
CA ASN A 75 18.96 -25.93 19.90
C ASN A 75 20.13 -26.67 19.23
N GLU A 76 21.25 -25.99 18.97
CA GLU A 76 22.46 -26.62 18.45
C GLU A 76 23.18 -27.40 19.54
N ASP A 77 23.83 -28.49 19.17
CA ASP A 77 24.46 -29.43 20.10
C ASP A 77 25.54 -28.77 20.98
N PHE A 78 26.18 -27.69 20.50
CA PHE A 78 27.18 -26.94 21.25
C PHE A 78 26.60 -26.00 22.32
N LEU A 79 25.29 -25.69 22.28
CA LEU A 79 24.61 -24.82 23.26
C LEU A 79 23.49 -25.51 24.03
N LYS A 80 23.09 -26.72 23.63
CA LYS A 80 21.94 -27.42 24.16
C LYS A 80 21.97 -27.66 25.68
N ASP A 81 23.18 -27.86 26.23
CA ASP A 81 23.39 -28.15 27.65
C ASP A 81 23.87 -26.91 28.46
N ASN A 82 23.74 -25.71 27.87
CA ASN A 82 24.16 -24.49 28.52
C ASN A 82 23.11 -24.04 29.54
N SER A 83 23.50 -23.99 30.84
CA SER A 83 22.61 -23.59 31.93
C SER A 83 22.31 -22.08 31.97
N LEU A 84 23.14 -21.26 31.33
CA LEU A 84 22.99 -19.81 31.31
C LEU A 84 22.06 -19.34 30.18
N ILE A 85 22.23 -19.87 28.96
CA ILE A 85 21.51 -19.48 27.77
C ILE A 85 20.34 -20.44 27.57
N SER A 86 19.13 -19.97 27.82
CA SER A 86 17.91 -20.77 27.69
C SER A 86 17.27 -20.64 26.30
N LYS A 87 17.50 -19.50 25.61
CA LYS A 87 17.01 -19.24 24.28
C LYS A 87 18.01 -18.34 23.55
N LEU A 88 18.36 -18.73 22.34
CA LEU A 88 19.15 -17.90 21.46
C LEU A 88 18.64 -18.10 20.04
N LYS A 89 18.01 -17.06 19.48
CA LYS A 89 17.46 -17.10 18.13
C LYS A 89 17.90 -15.89 17.35
N LEU A 90 18.40 -16.14 16.17
CA LEU A 90 18.65 -15.12 15.15
C LEU A 90 17.61 -15.24 14.07
N HIS A 91 17.08 -14.12 13.61
CA HIS A 91 16.17 -14.11 12.46
C HIS A 91 16.41 -12.90 11.58
N THR A 92 16.14 -13.08 10.31
CA THR A 92 16.19 -12.01 9.32
C THR A 92 15.04 -12.18 8.35
N SER A 93 14.52 -11.06 7.86
CA SER A 93 13.51 -11.08 6.83
C SER A 93 13.70 -9.93 5.85
N TYR A 94 13.23 -10.15 4.63
CA TYR A 94 13.09 -9.12 3.61
C TYR A 94 11.73 -9.25 2.96
N GLY A 95 11.04 -8.14 2.78
CA GLY A 95 9.73 -8.14 2.14
C GLY A 95 9.42 -6.82 1.44
N LEU A 96 8.60 -6.95 0.40
CA LEU A 96 7.98 -5.82 -0.29
C LEU A 96 6.52 -5.71 0.14
N THR A 97 6.08 -4.49 0.43
CA THR A 97 4.67 -4.17 0.69
C THR A 97 4.21 -3.07 -0.25
N GLY A 98 2.95 -3.13 -0.66
CA GLY A 98 2.32 -2.11 -1.50
C GLY A 98 1.38 -1.24 -0.69
N ASN A 99 1.34 0.04 -1.04
CA ASN A 99 0.34 0.99 -0.56
C ASN A 99 -0.55 1.41 -1.73
N SER A 100 -1.87 1.37 -1.52
CA SER A 100 -2.90 1.80 -2.48
C SER A 100 -3.75 2.95 -1.93
N GLU A 101 -3.24 3.67 -0.94
CA GLU A 101 -3.93 4.80 -0.32
C GLU A 101 -3.88 6.04 -1.23
N ILE A 102 -4.69 5.98 -2.28
CA ILE A 102 -4.90 7.06 -3.23
C ILE A 102 -6.40 7.21 -3.47
N GLY A 103 -6.85 8.42 -3.76
CA GLY A 103 -8.24 8.68 -4.14
C GLY A 103 -8.67 7.84 -5.34
N THR A 104 -9.97 7.53 -5.40
CA THR A 104 -10.56 6.84 -6.55
C THR A 104 -10.50 7.72 -7.78
N TYR A 105 -10.49 7.07 -8.94
CA TYR A 105 -10.47 7.74 -10.25
C TYR A 105 -9.25 8.64 -10.55
N LYS A 106 -8.23 8.70 -9.68
CA LYS A 106 -7.02 9.51 -9.90
C LYS A 106 -6.20 9.11 -11.14
N SER A 107 -6.40 7.90 -11.66
CA SER A 107 -5.80 7.46 -12.92
C SER A 107 -6.56 7.91 -14.17
N LEU A 108 -7.78 8.43 -14.00
CA LEU A 108 -8.67 8.83 -15.08
C LEU A 108 -8.76 10.36 -15.17
N ALA A 109 -9.07 10.88 -16.35
CA ALA A 109 -9.55 12.25 -16.46
C ALA A 109 -10.96 12.34 -15.89
N THR A 110 -11.17 13.19 -14.91
CA THR A 110 -12.48 13.49 -14.34
C THR A 110 -12.97 14.84 -14.87
N VAL A 111 -14.29 14.97 -15.03
CA VAL A 111 -14.92 16.19 -15.50
C VAL A 111 -15.69 16.81 -14.33
N SER A 112 -15.33 18.01 -13.98
CA SER A 112 -16.06 18.83 -13.02
C SER A 112 -16.90 19.87 -13.72
N GLN A 113 -17.95 20.33 -13.05
CA GLN A 113 -18.83 21.35 -13.55
C GLN A 113 -18.84 22.56 -12.63
N SER A 114 -18.84 23.74 -13.20
CA SER A 114 -18.95 25.00 -12.47
C SER A 114 -19.91 25.93 -13.19
N ASN A 115 -20.51 26.82 -12.42
CA ASN A 115 -21.34 27.90 -12.96
C ASN A 115 -20.46 29.12 -13.22
N THR A 116 -20.55 29.69 -14.41
CA THR A 116 -19.87 30.94 -14.76
C THR A 116 -20.84 31.88 -15.45
N ILE A 117 -20.56 33.19 -15.39
CA ILE A 117 -21.34 34.23 -16.05
C ILE A 117 -20.62 34.56 -17.35
N ILE A 118 -21.33 34.40 -18.47
CA ILE A 118 -20.87 34.80 -19.79
C ILE A 118 -21.89 35.82 -20.33
N GLY A 119 -21.43 37.06 -20.50
CA GLY A 119 -22.37 38.18 -20.71
C GLY A 119 -23.21 38.40 -19.47
N ASP A 120 -24.56 38.43 -19.64
CA ASP A 120 -25.54 38.62 -18.56
C ASP A 120 -26.24 37.30 -18.14
N ALA A 121 -25.78 36.15 -18.60
CA ALA A 121 -26.40 34.85 -18.36
C ALA A 121 -25.47 33.91 -17.59
N LEU A 122 -26.09 33.10 -16.70
CA LEU A 122 -25.42 32.03 -15.96
C LEU A 122 -25.33 30.80 -16.88
N HIS A 123 -24.10 30.30 -17.06
CA HIS A 123 -23.81 29.12 -17.85
C HIS A 123 -23.13 28.05 -17.00
N VAL A 124 -23.51 26.77 -17.22
CA VAL A 124 -22.80 25.63 -16.67
C VAL A 124 -21.65 25.29 -17.62
N VAL A 125 -20.44 25.36 -17.14
CA VAL A 125 -19.24 24.99 -17.88
C VAL A 125 -18.67 23.69 -17.32
N SER A 126 -18.19 22.84 -18.19
CA SER A 126 -17.50 21.60 -17.85
C SER A 126 -16.02 21.76 -18.13
N TYR A 127 -15.18 21.33 -17.21
CA TYR A 127 -13.72 21.34 -17.35
C TYR A 127 -13.11 20.04 -16.83
N LEU A 128 -11.91 19.74 -17.30
CA LEU A 128 -11.14 18.59 -16.80
C LEU A 128 -10.52 18.95 -15.44
N ASP A 129 -10.80 18.13 -14.45
CA ASP A 129 -10.36 18.35 -13.07
C ASP A 129 -8.94 17.83 -12.86
N ASN A 130 -8.65 16.64 -13.34
CA ASN A 130 -7.30 16.06 -13.24
C ASN A 130 -6.81 15.47 -14.55
N MET A 131 -5.49 15.46 -14.71
CA MET A 131 -4.83 14.84 -15.85
C MET A 131 -4.89 13.31 -15.73
N PRO A 132 -5.26 12.57 -16.78
CA PRO A 132 -5.25 11.11 -16.75
C PRO A 132 -3.82 10.60 -16.63
N ASN A 133 -3.62 9.61 -15.74
CA ASN A 133 -2.35 8.94 -15.59
C ASN A 133 -2.52 7.40 -15.72
N PRO A 134 -2.42 6.85 -16.94
CA PRO A 134 -2.55 5.41 -17.16
C PRO A 134 -1.42 4.59 -16.53
N ASP A 135 -0.30 5.23 -16.21
CA ASP A 135 0.89 4.61 -15.61
C ASP A 135 0.94 4.76 -14.09
N LEU A 136 -0.13 5.30 -13.48
CA LEU A 136 -0.25 5.38 -12.04
C LEU A 136 -0.14 3.98 -11.43
N LYS A 137 0.80 3.80 -10.50
CA LYS A 137 1.19 2.49 -9.97
C LYS A 137 1.25 2.48 -8.45
N TRP A 138 1.39 1.29 -7.90
CA TRP A 138 1.53 1.03 -6.48
C TRP A 138 2.78 1.70 -5.91
N GLU A 139 2.64 2.40 -4.79
CA GLU A 139 3.77 2.75 -3.94
C GLU A 139 4.31 1.48 -3.30
N LYS A 140 5.62 1.30 -3.32
CA LYS A 140 6.29 0.10 -2.83
C LYS A 140 7.24 0.43 -1.70
N THR A 141 7.11 -0.29 -0.60
CA THR A 141 8.05 -0.22 0.51
C THR A 141 8.77 -1.57 0.65
N GLY A 142 10.09 -1.54 0.47
CA GLY A 142 10.97 -2.63 0.83
C GLY A 142 11.43 -2.49 2.27
N GLN A 143 11.34 -3.56 3.04
CA GLN A 143 11.80 -3.61 4.42
C GLN A 143 12.72 -4.81 4.62
N TRP A 144 13.85 -4.56 5.23
CA TRP A 144 14.75 -5.59 5.74
C TRP A 144 14.78 -5.52 7.26
N ASP A 145 14.66 -6.68 7.91
CA ASP A 145 14.68 -6.85 9.35
C ASP A 145 15.77 -7.85 9.74
N LEU A 146 16.47 -7.54 10.82
CA LEU A 146 17.40 -8.43 11.50
C LEU A 146 17.09 -8.40 12.98
N GLY A 147 16.78 -9.54 13.58
CA GLY A 147 16.42 -9.62 14.99
C GLY A 147 17.19 -10.72 15.72
N PHE A 148 17.40 -10.49 17.00
CA PHE A 148 18.12 -11.34 17.92
C PHE A 148 17.35 -11.47 19.22
N GLU A 149 16.98 -12.69 19.58
CA GLU A 149 16.27 -13.01 20.80
C GLU A 149 17.19 -13.80 21.73
N LEU A 150 17.40 -13.31 22.95
CA LEU A 150 18.23 -13.93 23.97
C LEU A 150 17.44 -14.13 25.27
N GLY A 151 17.32 -15.37 25.72
CA GLY A 151 16.76 -15.74 27.01
C GLY A 151 17.85 -16.32 27.94
N LEU A 152 17.95 -15.81 29.14
CA LEU A 152 18.93 -16.22 30.14
C LEU A 152 18.24 -16.75 31.40
N PHE A 153 18.96 -17.58 32.19
CA PHE A 153 18.53 -18.07 33.51
C PHE A 153 17.15 -18.72 33.51
N ASN A 154 16.93 -19.72 32.64
CA ASN A 154 15.62 -20.37 32.43
C ASN A 154 14.53 -19.37 32.02
N ASN A 155 14.87 -18.48 31.08
CA ASN A 155 13.99 -17.41 30.54
C ASN A 155 13.52 -16.40 31.62
N ARG A 156 14.24 -16.25 32.72
CA ARG A 156 13.95 -15.19 33.71
C ARG A 156 14.31 -13.79 33.18
N LEU A 157 15.29 -13.72 32.30
CA LEU A 157 15.71 -12.49 31.64
C LEU A 157 15.66 -12.70 30.15
N ASN A 158 14.88 -11.86 29.44
CA ASN A 158 14.70 -11.94 28.01
C ASN A 158 15.02 -10.60 27.36
N PHE A 159 15.82 -10.65 26.30
CA PHE A 159 16.13 -9.54 25.43
C PHE A 159 15.61 -9.85 24.01
N ASP A 160 14.98 -8.87 23.40
CA ASP A 160 14.60 -8.88 21.99
C ASP A 160 15.11 -7.58 21.37
N ILE A 161 16.05 -7.73 20.46
CA ILE A 161 16.67 -6.62 19.77
C ILE A 161 16.43 -6.80 18.28
N SER A 162 15.81 -5.80 17.66
CA SER A 162 15.52 -5.82 16.24
C SER A 162 16.03 -4.53 15.57
N TYR A 163 16.70 -4.70 14.47
CA TYR A 163 17.08 -3.63 13.55
C TYR A 163 16.29 -3.76 12.27
N TYR A 164 15.74 -2.66 11.76
CA TYR A 164 15.06 -2.65 10.49
C TYR A 164 15.54 -1.49 9.60
N TYR A 165 15.52 -1.74 8.31
CA TYR A 165 15.77 -0.73 7.30
C TYR A 165 14.62 -0.72 6.29
N LYS A 166 14.03 0.46 6.07
CA LYS A 166 12.92 0.70 5.15
C LYS A 166 13.34 1.58 4.00
N TYR A 167 12.89 1.24 2.81
CA TYR A 167 13.03 2.03 1.60
C TYR A 167 11.70 2.08 0.86
N THR A 168 11.19 3.28 0.57
CA THR A 168 9.94 3.47 -0.17
C THR A 168 10.23 4.08 -1.53
N SER A 169 9.62 3.53 -2.56
CA SER A 169 9.71 3.98 -3.95
C SER A 169 8.33 4.18 -4.54
N ASP A 170 8.27 4.90 -5.66
CA ASP A 170 7.02 5.17 -6.37
C ASP A 170 5.97 5.86 -5.49
N LEU A 171 6.39 6.85 -4.71
CA LEU A 171 5.54 7.60 -3.79
C LEU A 171 4.31 8.16 -4.49
N LEU A 172 3.15 7.96 -3.86
CA LEU A 172 1.87 8.52 -4.31
C LEU A 172 1.75 9.96 -3.78
N LEU A 173 2.03 10.93 -4.65
CA LEU A 173 1.98 12.35 -4.32
C LEU A 173 1.17 13.10 -5.37
N ASP A 174 0.30 13.99 -4.93
CA ASP A 174 -0.35 14.96 -5.81
C ASP A 174 0.69 16.02 -6.22
N ARG A 175 0.87 16.19 -7.51
CA ARG A 175 1.78 17.21 -8.07
C ARG A 175 0.95 18.32 -8.72
N PRO A 176 1.02 19.55 -8.21
CA PRO A 176 0.35 20.66 -8.85
C PRO A 176 0.95 20.89 -10.26
N VAL A 177 0.08 21.11 -11.22
CA VAL A 177 0.45 21.45 -12.59
C VAL A 177 0.17 22.95 -12.86
N PRO A 178 0.92 23.60 -13.76
CA PRO A 178 0.63 24.99 -14.09
C PRO A 178 -0.79 25.15 -14.67
N GLU A 179 -1.49 26.20 -14.28
CA GLU A 179 -2.86 26.50 -14.77
C GLU A 179 -2.93 26.61 -16.31
N SER A 180 -1.82 26.93 -16.97
CA SER A 180 -1.70 26.98 -18.43
C SER A 180 -1.94 25.62 -19.11
N THR A 181 -1.91 24.50 -18.36
CA THR A 181 -2.21 23.16 -18.88
C THR A 181 -3.71 22.90 -18.99
N GLY A 182 -4.55 23.74 -18.38
CA GLY A 182 -6.00 23.55 -18.31
C GLY A 182 -6.47 22.56 -17.25
N TYR A 183 -5.56 22.12 -16.37
CA TYR A 183 -5.85 21.26 -15.20
C TYR A 183 -5.60 22.04 -13.92
N SER A 184 -6.30 21.67 -12.84
CA SER A 184 -6.16 22.29 -11.50
C SER A 184 -5.60 21.32 -10.46
#